data_30467dc9da9b02cc622c818dac7ec483
#
_entry.id   30467dc9da9b02cc622c818dac7ec483
#
_cell.length_a   1.000
_cell.length_b   1.000
_cell.length_c   1.000
_cell.angle_alpha   90.00
_cell.angle_beta   90.00
_cell.angle_gamma   90.00
#
_symmetry.space_group_name_H-M   'P 1'
#
loop_
_entity.id
_entity.type
_entity.pdbx_description
1 polymer ?
#
loop_
_entity_poly.entity_id
_entity_poly.type
_entity_poly.pdbx_seq_one_letter_code
_entity_poly.pdbx_strand_id
1 'polypeptide(L)'
;MTKLTEDILWLSQKLEALRPELKIISISAKANDSFFVNSADSNTRLIAKQDIGEYRLEPMLQIAQSEYITKPQIFEIITNAQISKTEQKISSEFLIHAIGLVFAEANYLLHSHSTKVNKVLASKLGAKAFRGHVFEESVIICGKNPASIKFAESGYQLATAIYRELSSFQKIYFHLPKILLLENHGVVILAKNPKELITITKTLELWAELIYAAYQLGGPNYLSLDNVMNIETENRSTQNQEKTTIDKNLSEK
;
A
#
# COMPACT_ATOMS: atom_id res chain seq x y z
N MET A 1 -23.85 -5.05 -7.18
CA MET A 1 -22.55 -4.41 -6.85
C MET A 1 -21.78 -5.42 -6.02
N THR A 2 -20.51 -5.65 -6.30
CA THR A 2 -19.72 -6.57 -5.46
C THR A 2 -19.34 -5.87 -4.15
N LYS A 3 -19.13 -6.64 -3.09
CA LYS A 3 -18.64 -6.11 -1.80
C LYS A 3 -17.33 -5.32 -1.97
N LEU A 4 -16.42 -5.79 -2.82
CA LEU A 4 -15.14 -5.12 -3.06
C LEU A 4 -15.30 -3.73 -3.70
N THR A 5 -16.26 -3.56 -4.61
CA THR A 5 -16.61 -2.24 -5.16
C THR A 5 -17.15 -1.31 -4.07
N GLU A 6 -18.01 -1.83 -3.18
CA GLU A 6 -18.54 -1.07 -2.05
C GLU A 6 -17.43 -0.65 -1.07
N ASP A 7 -16.50 -1.55 -0.79
CA ASP A 7 -15.33 -1.27 0.05
C ASP A 7 -14.44 -0.17 -0.53
N ILE A 8 -14.18 -0.17 -1.86
CA ILE A 8 -13.42 0.89 -2.53
C ILE A 8 -14.12 2.25 -2.41
N LEU A 9 -15.45 2.29 -2.65
CA LEU A 9 -16.23 3.51 -2.52
C LEU A 9 -16.23 4.03 -1.07
N TRP A 10 -16.41 3.14 -0.10
CA TRP A 10 -16.36 3.49 1.31
C TRP A 10 -14.98 4.02 1.73
N LEU A 11 -13.89 3.36 1.27
CA LEU A 11 -12.52 3.81 1.50
C LEU A 11 -12.29 5.21 0.92
N SER A 12 -12.74 5.46 -0.30
CA SER A 12 -12.64 6.78 -0.94
C SER A 12 -13.30 7.86 -0.09
N GLN A 13 -14.50 7.62 0.42
CA GLN A 13 -15.22 8.56 1.29
C GLN A 13 -14.48 8.80 2.62
N LYS A 14 -13.96 7.73 3.24
CA LYS A 14 -13.23 7.84 4.50
C LYS A 14 -11.87 8.54 4.37
N LEU A 15 -11.17 8.30 3.26
CA LEU A 15 -9.89 8.93 2.97
C LEU A 15 -10.07 10.39 2.51
N GLU A 16 -11.23 10.78 1.99
CA GLU A 16 -11.54 12.18 1.67
C GLU A 16 -11.38 13.08 2.90
N ALA A 17 -11.73 12.57 4.10
CA ALA A 17 -11.57 13.32 5.34
C ALA A 17 -10.10 13.64 5.71
N LEU A 18 -9.13 12.97 5.08
CA LEU A 18 -7.69 13.21 5.25
C LEU A 18 -7.11 14.19 4.21
N ARG A 19 -7.94 14.70 3.28
CA ARG A 19 -7.52 15.74 2.31
C ARG A 19 -7.41 17.11 3.00
N PRO A 20 -6.53 17.99 2.56
CA PRO A 20 -5.71 17.93 1.35
C PRO A 20 -4.38 17.17 1.50
N GLU A 21 -4.13 16.52 2.59
CA GLU A 21 -2.86 15.86 2.89
C GLU A 21 -2.57 14.69 1.92
N LEU A 22 -3.62 13.93 1.58
CA LEU A 22 -3.53 12.85 0.60
C LEU A 22 -3.90 13.39 -0.79
N LYS A 23 -2.90 13.62 -1.62
CA LYS A 23 -3.09 13.91 -3.06
C LYS A 23 -3.06 12.60 -3.82
N ILE A 24 -3.74 12.56 -4.96
CA ILE A 24 -3.81 11.40 -5.85
C ILE A 24 -4.01 10.11 -5.04
N ILE A 25 -5.25 9.68 -4.95
CA ILE A 25 -5.61 8.46 -4.28
C ILE A 25 -6.07 7.47 -5.34
N SER A 26 -5.37 6.35 -5.47
CA SER A 26 -5.88 5.19 -6.17
C SER A 26 -5.97 4.01 -5.21
N ILE A 27 -7.07 3.28 -5.30
CA ILE A 27 -7.43 2.22 -4.38
C ILE A 27 -7.73 0.98 -5.20
N SER A 28 -7.27 -0.16 -4.73
CA SER A 28 -7.63 -1.45 -5.31
C SER A 28 -7.97 -2.49 -4.26
N ALA A 29 -8.77 -3.47 -4.67
CA ALA A 29 -9.20 -4.58 -3.85
C ALA A 29 -9.04 -5.89 -4.62
N LYS A 30 -8.46 -6.91 -3.99
CA LYS A 30 -8.21 -8.23 -4.57
C LYS A 30 -9.44 -9.11 -4.44
N ALA A 31 -9.85 -9.72 -5.53
CA ALA A 31 -10.65 -10.93 -5.56
C ALA A 31 -9.73 -12.17 -5.64
N ASN A 32 -10.24 -13.36 -5.91
CA ASN A 32 -9.39 -14.56 -6.01
C ASN A 32 -8.31 -14.40 -7.10
N ASP A 33 -8.74 -14.33 -8.37
CA ASP A 33 -7.85 -14.28 -9.54
C ASP A 33 -7.89 -12.93 -10.26
N SER A 34 -8.63 -11.97 -9.70
CA SER A 34 -8.80 -10.63 -10.25
C SER A 34 -8.61 -9.55 -9.18
N PHE A 35 -8.61 -8.30 -9.61
CA PHE A 35 -8.63 -7.16 -8.74
C PHE A 35 -9.48 -6.03 -9.31
N PHE A 36 -10.07 -5.26 -8.43
CA PHE A 36 -10.80 -4.04 -8.73
C PHE A 36 -9.89 -2.85 -8.46
N VAL A 37 -9.89 -1.87 -9.35
CA VAL A 37 -9.09 -0.65 -9.21
C VAL A 37 -9.81 0.54 -9.81
N ASN A 38 -9.69 1.71 -9.18
CA ASN A 38 -10.21 2.93 -9.78
C ASN A 38 -9.25 3.52 -10.81
N SER A 39 -9.81 4.18 -11.82
CA SER A 39 -9.07 4.94 -12.82
C SER A 39 -8.34 6.14 -12.18
N ALA A 40 -7.15 6.46 -12.66
CA ALA A 40 -6.38 7.62 -12.20
C ALA A 40 -6.95 8.98 -12.65
N ASP A 41 -7.77 8.99 -13.70
CA ASP A 41 -8.43 10.22 -14.19
C ASP A 41 -9.56 10.70 -13.27
N SER A 42 -9.87 9.96 -12.19
CA SER A 42 -10.76 10.44 -11.14
C SER A 42 -10.07 11.58 -10.34
N ASN A 43 -9.80 12.69 -11.01
CA ASN A 43 -9.50 13.99 -10.39
C ASN A 43 -10.69 14.49 -9.53
N THR A 44 -11.73 13.69 -9.43
CA THR A 44 -12.92 13.92 -8.61
C THR A 44 -12.58 13.56 -7.16
N ARG A 45 -13.04 14.37 -6.24
CA ARG A 45 -12.87 14.19 -4.80
C ARG A 45 -13.36 12.82 -4.29
N LEU A 46 -14.26 12.17 -5.02
CA LEU A 46 -14.83 10.86 -4.69
C LEU A 46 -14.77 9.95 -5.92
N ILE A 47 -14.34 8.72 -5.70
CA ILE A 47 -14.40 7.65 -6.70
C ILE A 47 -15.88 7.29 -6.92
N ALA A 48 -16.32 7.25 -8.18
CA ALA A 48 -17.63 6.78 -8.56
C ALA A 48 -17.57 5.32 -9.04
N LYS A 49 -18.70 4.63 -9.05
CA LYS A 49 -18.78 3.22 -9.44
C LYS A 49 -18.24 2.96 -10.86
N GLN A 50 -18.54 3.83 -11.81
CA GLN A 50 -18.05 3.75 -13.19
C GLN A 50 -16.54 3.92 -13.32
N ASP A 51 -15.87 4.44 -12.28
CA ASP A 51 -14.42 4.62 -12.25
C ASP A 51 -13.69 3.34 -11.84
N ILE A 52 -14.41 2.28 -11.46
CA ILE A 52 -13.81 1.04 -10.97
C ILE A 52 -13.88 -0.03 -12.06
N GLY A 53 -12.72 -0.52 -12.49
CA GLY A 53 -12.58 -1.64 -13.41
C GLY A 53 -12.12 -2.91 -12.73
N GLU A 54 -12.42 -4.06 -13.33
CA GLU A 54 -11.97 -5.37 -12.88
C GLU A 54 -11.02 -5.99 -13.91
N TYR A 55 -9.89 -6.51 -13.43
CA TYR A 55 -8.80 -7.06 -14.26
C TYR A 55 -8.26 -8.35 -13.67
N ARG A 56 -7.82 -9.31 -14.52
CA ARG A 56 -7.11 -10.51 -14.09
C ARG A 56 -5.73 -10.17 -13.55
N LEU A 57 -5.30 -10.85 -12.47
CA LEU A 57 -4.00 -10.62 -11.83
C LEU A 57 -2.84 -11.31 -12.56
N GLU A 58 -3.04 -12.54 -13.01
CA GLU A 58 -1.96 -13.35 -13.56
C GLU A 58 -1.22 -12.69 -14.73
N PRO A 59 -1.89 -12.08 -15.75
CA PRO A 59 -1.18 -11.41 -16.83
C PRO A 59 -0.28 -10.25 -16.38
N MET A 60 -0.61 -9.60 -15.25
CA MET A 60 0.17 -8.50 -14.70
C MET A 60 1.49 -8.97 -14.11
N LEU A 61 1.50 -10.19 -13.54
CA LEU A 61 2.72 -10.79 -13.02
C LEU A 61 3.73 -11.05 -14.16
N GLN A 62 3.26 -11.50 -15.30
CA GLN A 62 4.10 -11.72 -16.49
C GLN A 62 4.79 -10.42 -16.93
N ILE A 63 4.07 -9.28 -16.88
CA ILE A 63 4.66 -7.96 -17.17
C ILE A 63 5.84 -7.68 -16.24
N ALA A 64 5.64 -7.83 -14.91
CA ALA A 64 6.68 -7.50 -13.93
C ALA A 64 7.89 -8.44 -13.96
N GLN A 65 7.72 -9.66 -14.41
CA GLN A 65 8.76 -10.68 -14.54
C GLN A 65 9.51 -10.64 -15.87
N SER A 66 8.99 -9.92 -16.85
CA SER A 66 9.64 -9.81 -18.18
C SER A 66 10.96 -9.06 -18.06
N GLU A 67 12.00 -9.53 -18.72
CA GLU A 67 13.28 -8.80 -18.82
C GLU A 67 13.15 -7.61 -19.77
N TYR A 68 12.35 -7.77 -20.81
CA TYR A 68 12.06 -6.74 -21.80
C TYR A 68 10.61 -6.84 -22.27
N ILE A 69 9.91 -5.70 -22.25
CA ILE A 69 8.55 -5.56 -22.75
C ILE A 69 8.30 -4.14 -23.24
N THR A 70 7.64 -3.99 -24.36
CA THR A 70 7.33 -2.69 -24.96
C THR A 70 6.02 -2.11 -24.41
N LYS A 71 5.86 -0.78 -24.45
CA LYS A 71 4.61 -0.14 -24.04
C LYS A 71 3.36 -0.65 -24.77
N PRO A 72 3.38 -0.89 -26.12
CA PRO A 72 2.23 -1.49 -26.80
C PRO A 72 1.88 -2.89 -26.27
N GLN A 73 2.86 -3.75 -26.00
CA GLN A 73 2.62 -5.09 -25.44
C GLN A 73 2.02 -5.01 -24.03
N ILE A 74 2.51 -4.10 -23.18
CA ILE A 74 1.91 -3.87 -21.86
C ILE A 74 0.45 -3.47 -22.01
N PHE A 75 0.15 -2.52 -22.89
CA PHE A 75 -1.22 -2.06 -23.13
C PHE A 75 -2.13 -3.19 -23.62
N GLU A 76 -1.65 -4.02 -24.55
CA GLU A 76 -2.37 -5.18 -25.06
C GLU A 76 -2.68 -6.19 -23.94
N ILE A 77 -1.68 -6.53 -23.11
CA ILE A 77 -1.85 -7.46 -21.98
C ILE A 77 -2.90 -6.94 -21.01
N ILE A 78 -2.83 -5.66 -20.64
CA ILE A 78 -3.78 -5.06 -19.69
C ILE A 78 -5.19 -5.03 -20.29
N THR A 79 -5.32 -4.69 -21.58
CA THR A 79 -6.61 -4.66 -22.27
C THR A 79 -7.25 -6.06 -22.34
N ASN A 80 -6.45 -7.08 -22.64
CA ASN A 80 -6.92 -8.48 -22.66
C ASN A 80 -7.21 -9.05 -21.27
N ALA A 81 -6.62 -8.49 -20.22
CA ALA A 81 -6.88 -8.87 -18.85
C ALA A 81 -8.16 -8.23 -18.28
N GLN A 82 -8.72 -7.22 -18.93
CA GLN A 82 -9.92 -6.55 -18.48
C GLN A 82 -11.12 -7.50 -18.50
N ILE A 83 -11.83 -7.61 -17.37
CA ILE A 83 -13.02 -8.46 -17.20
C ILE A 83 -14.29 -7.63 -17.43
N SER A 84 -14.37 -6.46 -16.81
CA SER A 84 -15.49 -5.54 -16.98
C SER A 84 -15.19 -4.55 -18.10
N LYS A 85 -16.08 -4.46 -19.10
CA LYS A 85 -15.97 -3.44 -20.15
C LYS A 85 -16.26 -2.07 -19.55
N THR A 86 -15.21 -1.35 -19.18
CA THR A 86 -15.28 0.05 -18.75
C THR A 86 -14.47 0.89 -19.72
N GLU A 87 -14.88 2.10 -19.99
CA GLU A 87 -14.14 3.08 -20.82
C GLU A 87 -12.98 3.73 -20.04
N GLN A 88 -12.47 3.05 -19.02
CA GLN A 88 -11.46 3.59 -18.14
C GLN A 88 -10.12 3.75 -18.84
N LYS A 89 -9.53 4.91 -18.69
CA LYS A 89 -8.13 5.11 -19.05
C LYS A 89 -7.22 4.43 -18.03
N ILE A 90 -6.41 3.53 -18.51
CA ILE A 90 -5.39 2.86 -17.72
C ILE A 90 -4.27 3.87 -17.43
N SER A 91 -3.99 4.10 -16.16
CA SER A 91 -2.90 4.99 -15.75
C SER A 91 -1.55 4.28 -15.79
N SER A 92 -0.47 5.06 -15.83
CA SER A 92 0.88 4.53 -15.64
C SER A 92 1.08 3.86 -14.27
N GLU A 93 0.24 4.17 -13.29
CA GLU A 93 0.30 3.63 -11.92
C GLU A 93 -0.54 2.37 -11.73
N PHE A 94 -1.31 1.97 -12.74
CA PHE A 94 -2.13 0.76 -12.72
C PHE A 94 -1.34 -0.49 -12.30
N LEU A 95 -0.13 -0.65 -12.84
CA LEU A 95 0.73 -1.79 -12.54
C LEU A 95 1.18 -1.85 -11.08
N ILE A 96 1.27 -0.73 -10.36
CA ILE A 96 1.56 -0.70 -8.92
C ILE A 96 0.52 -1.51 -8.16
N HIS A 97 -0.77 -1.31 -8.50
CA HIS A 97 -1.88 -2.02 -7.86
C HIS A 97 -1.84 -3.51 -8.15
N ALA A 98 -1.70 -3.85 -9.41
CA ALA A 98 -1.66 -5.24 -9.82
C ALA A 98 -0.51 -6.00 -9.14
N ILE A 99 0.70 -5.44 -9.18
CA ILE A 99 1.89 -6.10 -8.62
C ILE A 99 1.84 -6.14 -7.09
N GLY A 100 1.40 -5.07 -6.43
CA GLY A 100 1.23 -5.08 -4.97
C GLY A 100 0.23 -6.15 -4.50
N LEU A 101 -0.84 -6.40 -5.27
CA LEU A 101 -1.88 -7.37 -4.93
C LEU A 101 -1.61 -8.82 -5.41
N VAL A 102 -0.59 -9.04 -6.25
CA VAL A 102 -0.18 -10.42 -6.63
C VAL A 102 0.22 -11.23 -5.41
N PHE A 103 0.85 -10.60 -4.44
CA PHE A 103 1.26 -11.27 -3.20
C PHE A 103 0.03 -11.57 -2.32
N ALA A 104 -0.07 -12.80 -1.80
CA ALA A 104 -1.29 -13.35 -1.19
C ALA A 104 -1.77 -12.64 0.09
N GLU A 105 -0.88 -11.99 0.82
CA GLU A 105 -1.20 -11.43 2.14
C GLU A 105 -1.97 -10.11 2.11
N ALA A 106 -1.97 -9.39 0.98
CA ALA A 106 -2.67 -8.12 0.82
C ALA A 106 -3.96 -8.29 0.03
N ASN A 107 -5.06 -7.77 0.55
CA ASN A 107 -6.36 -7.75 -0.13
C ASN A 107 -6.74 -6.34 -0.61
N TYR A 108 -6.15 -5.31 -0.03
CA TYR A 108 -6.38 -3.91 -0.36
C TYR A 108 -5.06 -3.17 -0.52
N LEU A 109 -5.02 -2.27 -1.50
CA LEU A 109 -3.88 -1.41 -1.74
C LEU A 109 -4.37 0.03 -1.93
N LEU A 110 -3.68 0.95 -1.27
CA LEU A 110 -3.77 2.40 -1.48
C LEU A 110 -2.44 2.88 -2.06
N HIS A 111 -2.48 3.59 -3.17
CA HIS A 111 -1.38 4.42 -3.62
C HIS A 111 -1.73 5.89 -3.42
N SER A 112 -0.83 6.66 -2.80
CA SER A 112 -1.06 8.05 -2.48
C SER A 112 0.21 8.89 -2.61
N HIS A 113 0.05 10.11 -3.10
CA HIS A 113 1.08 11.16 -3.07
C HIS A 113 0.90 12.04 -1.81
N SER A 114 0.95 11.39 -0.64
CA SER A 114 0.83 12.08 0.65
C SER A 114 1.80 13.26 0.77
N THR A 115 1.26 14.43 1.10
CA THR A 115 2.08 15.63 1.30
C THR A 115 3.02 15.48 2.49
N LYS A 116 2.56 14.85 3.59
CA LYS A 116 3.38 14.67 4.80
C LYS A 116 4.51 13.68 4.57
N VAL A 117 4.19 12.53 3.98
CA VAL A 117 5.20 11.50 3.66
C VAL A 117 6.20 12.05 2.64
N ASN A 118 5.73 12.73 1.61
CA ASN A 118 6.59 13.28 0.55
C ASN A 118 7.52 14.40 1.03
N LYS A 119 7.15 15.19 2.04
CA LYS A 119 8.09 16.13 2.69
C LYS A 119 9.34 15.42 3.21
N VAL A 120 9.16 14.23 3.79
CA VAL A 120 10.27 13.43 4.30
C VAL A 120 11.00 12.74 3.16
N LEU A 121 10.28 12.10 2.22
CA LEU A 121 10.87 11.36 1.09
C LEU A 121 11.68 12.25 0.14
N ALA A 122 11.31 13.52 -0.02
CA ALA A 122 12.02 14.50 -0.84
C ALA A 122 13.27 15.06 -0.16
N SER A 123 13.50 14.75 1.11
CA SER A 123 14.70 15.20 1.84
C SER A 123 15.93 14.34 1.51
N LYS A 124 17.13 14.81 1.88
CA LYS A 124 18.37 14.02 1.76
C LYS A 124 18.35 12.71 2.56
N LEU A 125 17.51 12.62 3.58
CA LEU A 125 17.30 11.40 4.36
C LEU A 125 16.41 10.41 3.61
N GLY A 126 15.43 10.89 2.87
CA GLY A 126 14.50 10.07 2.10
C GLY A 126 13.81 9.02 3.00
N ALA A 127 13.67 7.81 2.47
CA ALA A 127 13.08 6.69 3.19
C ALA A 127 13.87 6.25 4.43
N LYS A 128 15.15 6.63 4.55
CA LYS A 128 15.97 6.30 5.74
C LYS A 128 15.42 6.91 7.03
N ALA A 129 14.69 8.03 6.94
CA ALA A 129 14.07 8.64 8.10
C ALA A 129 13.00 7.75 8.76
N PHE A 130 12.40 6.83 7.98
CA PHE A 130 11.40 5.88 8.48
C PHE A 130 11.99 4.55 8.96
N ARG A 131 13.31 4.42 9.06
CA ARG A 131 13.95 3.23 9.64
C ARG A 131 13.85 3.18 11.16
N GLY A 132 13.64 4.34 11.80
CA GLY A 132 13.43 4.45 13.24
C GLY A 132 11.98 4.82 13.56
N HIS A 133 11.46 4.26 14.63
CA HIS A 133 10.13 4.57 15.16
C HIS A 133 10.23 5.63 16.24
N VAL A 134 9.30 6.58 16.28
CA VAL A 134 9.27 7.68 17.25
C VAL A 134 8.13 7.54 18.26
N PHE A 135 7.24 6.55 18.08
CA PHE A 135 6.16 6.19 18.99
C PHE A 135 5.70 4.74 18.73
N GLU A 136 5.07 4.14 19.72
CA GLU A 136 4.74 2.71 19.76
C GLU A 136 3.80 2.27 18.64
N GLU A 137 2.72 3.04 18.39
CA GLU A 137 1.71 2.69 17.38
C GLU A 137 2.30 2.62 15.96
N SER A 138 3.40 3.34 15.68
CA SER A 138 4.08 3.21 14.39
C SER A 138 4.65 1.80 14.18
N VAL A 139 5.10 1.13 15.25
CA VAL A 139 5.55 -0.27 15.19
C VAL A 139 4.36 -1.21 15.02
N ILE A 140 3.35 -1.07 15.88
CA ILE A 140 2.18 -1.97 15.94
C ILE A 140 1.38 -1.93 14.64
N ILE A 141 1.09 -0.74 14.15
CA ILE A 141 0.16 -0.49 13.05
C ILE A 141 0.87 -0.53 11.70
N CYS A 142 1.97 0.20 11.56
CA CYS A 142 2.69 0.30 10.30
C CYS A 142 3.66 -0.86 10.05
N GLY A 143 3.97 -1.62 11.10
CA GLY A 143 4.97 -2.69 11.05
C GLY A 143 6.39 -2.17 11.23
N LYS A 144 7.26 -3.02 11.72
CA LYS A 144 8.64 -2.72 12.10
C LYS A 144 9.49 -2.17 10.95
N ASN A 145 9.30 -2.71 9.75
CA ASN A 145 10.14 -2.41 8.61
C ASN A 145 9.27 -1.98 7.40
N PRO A 146 9.16 -0.69 7.09
CA PRO A 146 8.66 -0.28 5.79
C PRO A 146 9.68 -0.65 4.69
N ALA A 147 9.23 -1.12 3.55
CA ALA A 147 10.08 -1.30 2.38
C ALA A 147 10.35 0.07 1.72
N SER A 148 11.48 0.21 1.05
CA SER A 148 11.83 1.44 0.35
C SER A 148 12.29 1.16 -1.07
N ILE A 149 11.73 1.91 -2.01
CA ILE A 149 12.01 1.78 -3.43
C ILE A 149 12.64 3.08 -3.90
N LYS A 150 13.82 2.97 -4.51
CA LYS A 150 14.50 4.09 -5.14
C LYS A 150 13.64 4.64 -6.27
N PHE A 151 13.83 5.93 -6.60
CA PHE A 151 13.13 6.53 -7.71
C PHE A 151 13.21 5.65 -8.97
N ALA A 152 12.06 5.35 -9.53
CA ALA A 152 11.88 4.69 -10.80
C ALA A 152 10.73 5.39 -11.55
N GLU A 153 10.83 5.43 -12.88
CA GLU A 153 9.76 6.02 -13.70
C GLU A 153 8.47 5.22 -13.55
N SER A 154 7.35 5.94 -13.49
CA SER A 154 6.01 5.35 -13.39
C SER A 154 5.74 4.36 -14.54
N GLY A 155 4.98 3.32 -14.25
CA GLY A 155 4.67 2.25 -15.19
C GLY A 155 5.53 1.02 -14.96
N TYR A 156 6.05 0.44 -16.03
CA TYR A 156 6.78 -0.82 -16.00
C TYR A 156 8.01 -0.82 -15.07
N GLN A 157 8.82 0.24 -15.12
CA GLN A 157 10.04 0.31 -14.32
C GLN A 157 9.72 0.31 -12.82
N LEU A 158 8.76 1.12 -12.39
CA LEU A 158 8.33 1.17 -11.00
C LEU A 158 7.67 -0.15 -10.57
N ALA A 159 6.81 -0.74 -11.41
CA ALA A 159 6.17 -2.02 -11.14
C ALA A 159 7.19 -3.15 -10.94
N THR A 160 8.22 -3.21 -11.80
CA THR A 160 9.31 -4.17 -11.68
C THR A 160 10.15 -3.95 -10.41
N ALA A 161 10.41 -2.69 -10.05
CA ALA A 161 11.14 -2.36 -8.82
C ALA A 161 10.32 -2.79 -7.58
N ILE A 162 9.01 -2.56 -7.57
CA ILE A 162 8.09 -3.01 -6.52
C ILE A 162 8.10 -4.54 -6.41
N TYR A 163 7.97 -5.23 -7.54
CA TYR A 163 7.99 -6.70 -7.56
C TYR A 163 9.27 -7.27 -6.96
N ARG A 164 10.43 -6.74 -7.36
CA ARG A 164 11.74 -7.18 -6.85
C ARG A 164 11.87 -6.90 -5.35
N GLU A 165 11.46 -5.73 -4.89
CA GLU A 165 11.52 -5.36 -3.48
C GLU A 165 10.60 -6.25 -2.63
N LEU A 166 9.34 -6.45 -3.03
CA LEU A 166 8.40 -7.32 -2.30
C LEU A 166 8.88 -8.76 -2.26
N SER A 167 9.41 -9.29 -3.39
CA SER A 167 9.98 -10.64 -3.45
C SER A 167 11.20 -10.80 -2.53
N SER A 168 12.06 -9.79 -2.47
CA SER A 168 13.25 -9.76 -1.61
C SER A 168 12.85 -9.65 -0.14
N PHE A 169 11.93 -8.74 0.17
CA PHE A 169 11.42 -8.52 1.51
C PHE A 169 10.77 -9.79 2.09
N GLN A 170 9.93 -10.46 1.30
CA GLN A 170 9.28 -11.71 1.73
C GLN A 170 10.29 -12.82 2.01
N LYS A 171 11.36 -12.93 1.23
CA LYS A 171 12.45 -13.90 1.48
C LYS A 171 13.23 -13.63 2.76
N ILE A 172 13.41 -12.35 3.11
CA ILE A 172 14.20 -11.94 4.28
C ILE A 172 13.36 -12.00 5.56
N TYR A 173 12.12 -11.51 5.51
CA TYR A 173 11.29 -11.30 6.69
C TYR A 173 10.16 -12.31 6.85
N PHE A 174 9.92 -13.18 5.85
CA PHE A 174 8.85 -14.19 5.81
C PHE A 174 7.43 -13.61 5.92
N HIS A 175 7.26 -12.33 5.63
CA HIS A 175 6.00 -11.61 5.51
C HIS A 175 6.15 -10.44 4.56
N LEU A 176 5.04 -9.81 4.16
CA LEU A 176 5.07 -8.58 3.36
C LEU A 176 5.17 -7.32 4.23
N PRO A 177 5.78 -6.24 3.70
CA PRO A 177 5.70 -4.93 4.34
C PRO A 177 4.27 -4.39 4.24
N LYS A 178 3.81 -3.66 5.25
CA LYS A 178 2.54 -2.92 5.17
C LYS A 178 2.67 -1.63 4.37
N ILE A 179 3.88 -1.10 4.25
CA ILE A 179 4.19 0.20 3.64
C ILE A 179 5.37 0.06 2.69
N LEU A 180 5.22 0.60 1.47
CA LEU A 180 6.31 0.79 0.52
C LEU A 180 6.48 2.30 0.32
N LEU A 181 7.64 2.81 0.68
CA LEU A 181 8.04 4.19 0.52
C LEU A 181 8.71 4.35 -0.86
N LEU A 182 8.07 5.09 -1.76
CA LEU A 182 8.58 5.35 -3.11
C LEU A 182 9.32 6.68 -3.10
N GLU A 183 10.66 6.65 -3.13
CA GLU A 183 11.49 7.86 -3.06
C GLU A 183 11.11 8.84 -4.19
N ASN A 184 10.92 10.12 -3.84
CA ASN A 184 10.52 11.21 -4.75
C ASN A 184 9.20 10.97 -5.50
N HIS A 185 8.31 10.12 -4.99
CA HIS A 185 7.05 9.80 -5.65
C HIS A 185 5.87 9.82 -4.67
N GLY A 186 5.82 8.86 -3.75
CA GLY A 186 4.69 8.69 -2.87
C GLY A 186 4.80 7.45 -2.00
N VAL A 187 3.67 6.87 -1.67
CA VAL A 187 3.59 5.70 -0.80
C VAL A 187 2.56 4.70 -1.32
N VAL A 188 2.86 3.42 -1.14
CA VAL A 188 1.90 2.32 -1.28
C VAL A 188 1.66 1.72 0.09
N ILE A 189 0.39 1.51 0.43
CA ILE A 189 -0.05 0.87 1.67
C ILE A 189 -0.76 -0.42 1.31
N LEU A 190 -0.34 -1.52 1.93
CA LEU A 190 -0.91 -2.85 1.79
C LEU A 190 -1.66 -3.24 3.06
N ALA A 191 -2.89 -3.73 2.94
CA ALA A 191 -3.72 -4.10 4.07
C ALA A 191 -4.58 -5.34 3.78
N LYS A 192 -5.00 -6.05 4.83
CA LYS A 192 -5.88 -7.21 4.73
C LYS A 192 -7.35 -6.83 4.61
N ASN A 193 -7.73 -5.66 5.12
CA ASN A 193 -9.11 -5.18 5.10
C ASN A 193 -9.17 -3.65 5.07
N PRO A 194 -10.35 -3.05 4.73
CA PRO A 194 -10.50 -1.61 4.58
C PRO A 194 -10.19 -0.80 5.85
N LYS A 195 -10.55 -1.33 7.03
CA LYS A 195 -10.31 -0.63 8.30
C LYS A 195 -8.82 -0.54 8.61
N GLU A 196 -8.08 -1.63 8.40
CA GLU A 196 -6.63 -1.67 8.54
C GLU A 196 -5.97 -0.65 7.60
N LEU A 197 -6.42 -0.56 6.34
CA LEU A 197 -5.89 0.41 5.37
C LEU A 197 -5.98 1.84 5.89
N ILE A 198 -7.14 2.25 6.42
CA ILE A 198 -7.35 3.58 6.99
C ILE A 198 -6.45 3.80 8.21
N THR A 199 -6.37 2.80 9.10
CA THR A 199 -5.57 2.90 10.32
C THR A 199 -4.09 3.08 9.98
N ILE A 200 -3.55 2.27 9.07
CA ILE A 200 -2.15 2.40 8.61
C ILE A 200 -1.93 3.78 7.99
N THR A 201 -2.85 4.24 7.13
CA THR A 201 -2.75 5.55 6.47
C THR A 201 -2.64 6.68 7.50
N LYS A 202 -3.53 6.72 8.49
CA LYS A 202 -3.52 7.77 9.54
C LYS A 202 -2.25 7.73 10.38
N THR A 203 -1.82 6.54 10.77
CA THR A 203 -0.61 6.36 11.58
C THR A 203 0.65 6.76 10.81
N LEU A 204 0.73 6.41 9.52
CA LEU A 204 1.85 6.83 8.66
C LEU A 204 1.90 8.34 8.47
N GLU A 205 0.74 9.00 8.28
CA GLU A 205 0.66 10.46 8.20
C GLU A 205 1.17 11.14 9.49
N LEU A 206 0.77 10.61 10.65
CA LEU A 206 1.27 11.09 11.95
C LEU A 206 2.77 10.83 12.09
N TRP A 207 3.24 9.65 11.73
CA TRP A 207 4.65 9.29 11.81
C TRP A 207 5.53 10.20 10.94
N ALA A 208 5.12 10.46 9.71
CA ALA A 208 5.80 11.39 8.81
C ALA A 208 5.85 12.82 9.37
N GLU A 209 4.75 13.29 9.95
CA GLU A 209 4.66 14.62 10.55
C GLU A 209 5.57 14.75 11.77
N LEU A 210 5.57 13.76 12.66
CA LEU A 210 6.44 13.74 13.83
C LEU A 210 7.92 13.70 13.45
N ILE A 211 8.31 12.89 12.46
CA ILE A 211 9.67 12.89 11.93
C ILE A 211 10.05 14.27 11.40
N TYR A 212 9.18 14.85 10.55
CA TYR A 212 9.43 16.16 9.96
C TYR A 212 9.59 17.23 11.05
N ALA A 213 8.68 17.28 12.04
CA ALA A 213 8.74 18.24 13.15
C ALA A 213 9.96 18.03 14.02
N ALA A 214 10.32 16.79 14.34
CA ALA A 214 11.49 16.47 15.15
C ALA A 214 12.80 16.97 14.52
N TYR A 215 12.92 16.88 13.19
CA TYR A 215 14.10 17.41 12.50
C TYR A 215 14.22 18.94 12.59
N GLN A 216 13.12 19.67 12.80
CA GLN A 216 13.18 21.13 13.06
C GLN A 216 13.69 21.44 14.48
N LEU A 217 13.66 20.47 15.37
CA LEU A 217 14.06 20.59 16.78
C LEU A 217 15.39 19.87 17.11
N GLY A 218 16.18 19.54 16.10
CA GLY A 218 17.50 18.90 16.28
C GLY A 218 17.53 17.40 15.91
N GLY A 219 16.43 16.83 15.50
CA GLY A 219 16.30 15.45 15.04
C GLY A 219 15.42 14.57 15.94
N PRO A 220 14.93 13.44 15.40
CA PRO A 220 14.06 12.54 16.16
C PRO A 220 14.83 11.73 17.19
N ASN A 221 14.21 11.55 18.36
CA ASN A 221 14.62 10.57 19.36
C ASN A 221 13.90 9.25 19.06
N TYR A 222 14.58 8.35 18.35
CA TYR A 222 14.00 7.07 17.96
C TYR A 222 13.96 6.07 19.12
N LEU A 223 12.94 5.22 19.11
CA LEU A 223 12.89 4.04 19.98
C LEU A 223 14.13 3.16 19.75
N SER A 224 14.66 2.60 20.84
CA SER A 224 15.74 1.61 20.72
C SER A 224 15.28 0.36 19.97
N LEU A 225 16.23 -0.38 19.39
CA LEU A 225 15.92 -1.64 18.73
C LEU A 225 15.23 -2.63 19.70
N ASP A 226 15.68 -2.69 20.95
CA ASP A 226 15.10 -3.55 21.98
C ASP A 226 13.64 -3.18 22.27
N ASN A 227 13.33 -1.87 22.38
CA ASN A 227 11.96 -1.42 22.56
C ASN A 227 11.07 -1.82 21.36
N VAL A 228 11.55 -1.63 20.13
CA VAL A 228 10.82 -2.04 18.92
C VAL A 228 10.57 -3.54 18.90
N MET A 229 11.55 -4.37 19.28
CA MET A 229 11.42 -5.83 19.33
C MET A 229 10.42 -6.27 20.42
N ASN A 230 10.45 -5.63 21.59
CA ASN A 230 9.53 -5.94 22.68
C ASN A 230 8.08 -5.60 22.28
N ILE A 231 7.84 -4.41 21.73
CA ILE A 231 6.52 -3.98 21.22
C ILE A 231 5.99 -4.96 20.17
N GLU A 232 6.82 -5.37 19.22
CA GLU A 232 6.43 -6.34 18.18
C GLU A 232 6.04 -7.69 18.79
N THR A 233 6.81 -8.18 19.76
CA THR A 233 6.58 -9.48 20.42
C THR A 233 5.29 -9.47 21.23
N GLU A 234 5.05 -8.42 22.01
CA GLU A 234 3.83 -8.25 22.80
C GLU A 234 2.60 -8.16 21.90
N ASN A 235 2.67 -7.36 20.83
CA ASN A 235 1.59 -7.24 19.85
C ASN A 235 1.23 -8.57 19.19
N ARG A 236 2.24 -9.37 18.79
CA ARG A 236 2.01 -10.71 18.20
C ARG A 236 1.35 -11.67 19.20
N SER A 237 1.77 -11.62 20.47
CA SER A 237 1.21 -12.45 21.54
C SER A 237 -0.27 -12.12 21.76
N THR A 238 -0.62 -10.84 21.82
CA THR A 238 -2.00 -10.36 21.96
C THR A 238 -2.88 -10.82 20.79
N GLN A 239 -2.41 -10.63 19.55
CA GLN A 239 -3.14 -11.05 18.35
C GLN A 239 -3.38 -12.55 18.29
N ASN A 240 -2.43 -13.37 18.75
CA ASN A 240 -2.58 -14.82 18.80
C ASN A 240 -3.60 -15.27 19.87
N GLN A 241 -3.62 -14.61 21.03
CA GLN A 241 -4.61 -14.86 22.08
C GLN A 241 -6.03 -14.52 21.63
N GLU A 242 -6.21 -13.37 20.96
CA GLU A 242 -7.51 -12.97 20.39
C GLU A 242 -8.02 -13.97 19.36
N LYS A 243 -7.17 -14.43 18.44
CA LYS A 243 -7.53 -15.48 17.46
C LYS A 243 -7.97 -16.76 18.13
N THR A 244 -7.20 -17.24 19.11
CA THR A 244 -7.52 -18.48 19.84
C THR A 244 -8.85 -18.38 20.58
N THR A 245 -9.17 -17.20 21.13
CA THR A 245 -10.44 -16.95 21.82
C THR A 245 -11.62 -16.92 20.83
N ILE A 246 -11.44 -16.32 19.65
CA ILE A 246 -12.48 -16.29 18.60
C ILE A 246 -12.76 -17.71 18.09
N ASP A 247 -11.71 -18.50 17.81
CA ASP A 247 -11.84 -19.86 17.29
C ASP A 247 -12.55 -20.79 18.31
N LYS A 248 -12.27 -20.65 19.62
CA LYS A 248 -13.00 -21.38 20.68
C LYS A 248 -14.47 -21.02 20.71
N ASN A 249 -14.81 -19.73 20.65
CA ASN A 249 -16.21 -19.26 20.67
C ASN A 249 -17.01 -19.67 19.41
N LEU A 250 -16.32 -19.92 18.28
CA LEU A 250 -16.96 -20.43 17.04
C LEU A 250 -17.15 -21.95 17.06
N SER A 251 -16.33 -22.69 17.79
CA SER A 251 -16.42 -24.14 17.91
C SER A 251 -17.44 -24.60 18.97
N GLU A 252 -17.89 -23.69 19.84
CA GLU A 252 -18.90 -23.94 20.87
C GLU A 252 -20.35 -23.58 20.46
N LYS A 253 -20.53 -23.14 19.20
CA LYS A 253 -21.85 -22.83 18.58
C LYS A 253 -22.18 -23.83 17.48
#